data_7ad8a50116a799551f19518422988333
#
_entry.id   7ad8a50116a799551f19518422988333
#
_cell.length_a   1.000
_cell.length_b   1.000
_cell.length_c   1.000
_cell.angle_alpha   90.00
_cell.angle_beta   90.00
_cell.angle_gamma   90.00
#
_symmetry.space_group_name_H-M   'P 1'
#
loop_
_entity.id
_entity.type
_entity.pdbx_description
1 polymer ?
#
loop_
_entity_poly.entity_id
_entity_poly.type
_entity_poly.pdbx_seq_one_letter_code
_entity_poly.pdbx_strand_id
1 'polypeptide(L)'
;MQFIKEIIIKAAPERVFAFHELPDAFERLIPPWESVKVVQRAEISEIGSETIIKSKVFGFFPVKWVARHTKYEPPRMFEDVQISGPFKSWRHQHIVLPHESGALLRDEIEYEPPLSFVGKAVAPIFIESKLEKMFAYRHEVTRKWCEAL
;
A
#
# COMPACT_ATOMS: atom_id res chain seq x y z
N MET A 1 -13.74 -8.16 0.96
CA MET A 1 -13.55 -7.73 -0.43
C MET A 1 -12.07 -7.80 -0.77
N GLN A 2 -11.72 -7.96 -2.03
CA GLN A 2 -10.34 -8.07 -2.47
C GLN A 2 -10.04 -7.09 -3.59
N PHE A 3 -8.88 -6.43 -3.50
CA PHE A 3 -8.34 -5.59 -4.55
C PHE A 3 -6.95 -6.10 -4.90
N ILE A 4 -6.67 -6.24 -6.20
CA ILE A 4 -5.37 -6.70 -6.70
C ILE A 4 -4.92 -5.75 -7.80
N LYS A 5 -3.65 -5.31 -7.71
CA LYS A 5 -3.01 -4.49 -8.75
C LYS A 5 -1.62 -5.04 -9.03
N GLU A 6 -1.28 -5.14 -10.31
CA GLU A 6 0.02 -5.67 -10.75
C GLU A 6 0.69 -4.72 -11.73
N ILE A 7 2.03 -4.72 -11.72
CA ILE A 7 2.85 -4.06 -12.73
C ILE A 7 4.12 -4.88 -12.97
N ILE A 8 4.57 -4.92 -14.23
CA ILE A 8 5.88 -5.48 -14.59
C ILE A 8 6.90 -4.36 -14.56
N ILE A 9 8.01 -4.59 -13.84
CA ILE A 9 9.10 -3.63 -13.69
C ILE A 9 10.37 -4.26 -14.26
N LYS A 10 11.06 -3.52 -15.13
CA LYS A 10 12.31 -3.97 -15.76
C LYS A 10 13.49 -3.76 -14.83
N ALA A 11 13.46 -4.45 -13.71
CA ALA A 11 14.50 -4.46 -12.69
C ALA A 11 14.42 -5.77 -11.92
N ALA A 12 15.54 -6.15 -11.30
CA ALA A 12 15.57 -7.37 -10.48
C ALA A 12 14.60 -7.28 -9.30
N PRO A 13 14.02 -8.42 -8.86
CA PRO A 13 13.14 -8.45 -7.69
C PRO A 13 13.74 -7.79 -6.45
N GLU A 14 15.05 -7.99 -6.23
CA GLU A 14 15.77 -7.43 -5.09
C GLU A 14 15.75 -5.90 -5.11
N ARG A 15 15.85 -5.30 -6.30
CA ARG A 15 15.80 -3.84 -6.44
C ARG A 15 14.39 -3.30 -6.19
N VAL A 16 13.37 -4.00 -6.68
CA VAL A 16 11.97 -3.62 -6.44
C VAL A 16 11.65 -3.71 -4.94
N PHE A 17 12.11 -4.77 -4.30
CA PHE A 17 11.93 -4.93 -2.85
C PHE A 17 12.69 -3.83 -2.08
N ALA A 18 13.93 -3.53 -2.49
CA ALA A 18 14.76 -2.51 -1.85
C ALA A 18 14.14 -1.11 -1.90
N PHE A 19 13.37 -0.80 -2.94
CA PHE A 19 12.62 0.46 -2.99
C PHE A 19 11.74 0.63 -1.75
N HIS A 20 11.03 -0.44 -1.38
CA HIS A 20 10.10 -0.41 -0.24
C HIS A 20 10.83 -0.34 1.12
N GLU A 21 12.11 -0.65 1.13
CA GLU A 21 12.95 -0.56 2.34
C GLU A 21 13.62 0.81 2.51
N LEU A 22 13.45 1.73 1.55
CA LEU A 22 13.98 3.09 1.68
C LEU A 22 13.35 3.79 2.88
N PRO A 23 14.12 4.61 3.62
CA PRO A 23 13.59 5.35 4.77
C PRO A 23 12.38 6.25 4.44
N ASP A 24 12.31 6.75 3.21
CA ASP A 24 11.25 7.64 2.74
C ASP A 24 10.31 6.98 1.72
N ALA A 25 10.32 5.65 1.65
CA ALA A 25 9.50 4.93 0.67
C ALA A 25 8.03 5.27 0.79
N PHE A 26 7.50 5.31 2.01
CA PHE A 26 6.09 5.60 2.22
C PHE A 26 5.71 6.99 1.72
N GLU A 27 6.51 8.01 2.03
CA GLU A 27 6.26 9.38 1.58
C GLU A 27 6.30 9.51 0.06
N ARG A 28 7.20 8.79 -0.61
CA ARG A 28 7.27 8.75 -2.08
C ARG A 28 6.02 8.19 -2.71
N LEU A 29 5.32 7.31 -1.99
CA LEU A 29 4.11 6.63 -2.46
C LEU A 29 2.81 7.37 -2.13
N ILE A 30 2.88 8.51 -1.46
CA ILE A 30 1.71 9.33 -1.19
C ILE A 30 1.36 10.12 -2.46
N PRO A 31 0.18 9.88 -3.07
CA PRO A 31 -0.21 10.67 -4.23
C PRO A 31 -0.38 12.16 -3.88
N PRO A 32 -0.06 13.06 -4.82
CA PRO A 32 -0.13 14.50 -4.55
C PRO A 32 -1.55 15.03 -4.27
N TRP A 33 -2.57 14.27 -4.65
CA TRP A 33 -3.97 14.63 -4.37
C TRP A 33 -4.47 14.13 -3.02
N GLU A 34 -3.64 13.38 -2.28
CA GLU A 34 -4.01 12.89 -0.95
C GLU A 34 -3.45 13.80 0.14
N SER A 35 -4.25 14.01 1.19
CA SER A 35 -3.83 14.75 2.36
C SER A 35 -3.41 13.75 3.44
N VAL A 36 -2.12 13.46 3.52
CA VAL A 36 -1.56 12.48 4.46
C VAL A 36 -0.42 13.12 5.25
N LYS A 37 -0.51 13.02 6.57
CA LYS A 37 0.58 13.39 7.48
C LYS A 37 1.13 12.12 8.13
N VAL A 38 2.42 11.86 7.94
CA VAL A 38 3.10 10.74 8.57
C VAL A 38 3.47 11.14 10.00
N VAL A 39 2.89 10.44 10.98
CA VAL A 39 3.18 10.66 12.41
C VAL A 39 4.32 9.76 12.87
N GLN A 40 4.34 8.52 12.38
CA GLN A 40 5.36 7.53 12.71
C GLN A 40 5.60 6.63 11.51
N ARG A 41 6.87 6.35 11.21
CA ARG A 41 7.26 5.40 10.17
C ARG A 41 7.59 4.06 10.80
N ALA A 42 7.14 2.99 10.15
CA ALA A 42 7.57 1.65 10.49
C ALA A 42 8.82 1.27 9.69
N GLU A 43 9.56 0.32 10.21
CA GLU A 43 10.55 -0.42 9.42
C GLU A 43 9.93 -1.73 8.99
N ILE A 44 9.82 -1.97 7.68
CA ILE A 44 9.12 -3.16 7.16
C ILE A 44 9.82 -4.46 7.56
N SER A 45 11.12 -4.41 7.83
CA SER A 45 11.91 -5.56 8.32
C SER A 45 11.67 -5.91 9.78
N GLU A 46 11.00 -5.03 10.51
CA GLU A 46 10.74 -5.22 11.94
C GLU A 46 9.29 -5.63 12.16
N ILE A 47 9.06 -6.90 12.43
CA ILE A 47 7.73 -7.44 12.73
C ILE A 47 7.19 -6.78 13.99
N GLY A 48 5.97 -6.26 13.89
CA GLY A 48 5.31 -5.52 14.98
C GLY A 48 5.50 -4.01 14.89
N SER A 49 6.39 -3.51 14.03
CA SER A 49 6.54 -2.07 13.83
C SER A 49 5.28 -1.47 13.21
N GLU A 50 4.99 -0.22 13.55
CA GLU A 50 3.75 0.43 13.13
C GLU A 50 4.00 1.72 12.38
N THR A 51 3.29 1.88 11.25
CA THR A 51 3.15 3.15 10.56
C THR A 51 1.88 3.83 11.08
N ILE A 52 2.00 5.09 11.46
CA ILE A 52 0.87 5.90 11.94
C ILE A 52 0.74 7.13 11.05
N ILE A 53 -0.42 7.31 10.47
CA ILE A 53 -0.73 8.46 9.64
C ILE A 53 -2.03 9.14 10.07
N LYS A 54 -2.13 10.42 9.74
CA LYS A 54 -3.39 11.17 9.79
C LYS A 54 -3.75 11.52 8.36
N SER A 55 -4.97 11.22 7.95
CA SER A 55 -5.38 11.29 6.56
C SER A 55 -6.84 11.69 6.42
N LYS A 56 -7.19 12.21 5.23
CA LYS A 56 -8.57 12.44 4.80
C LYS A 56 -8.90 11.59 3.57
N VAL A 57 -8.34 10.38 3.50
CA VAL A 57 -8.32 9.53 2.29
C VAL A 57 -9.70 9.28 1.69
N PHE A 58 -10.74 9.03 2.49
CA PHE A 58 -12.06 8.65 2.01
C PHE A 58 -13.15 9.64 2.34
N GLY A 59 -12.81 10.89 2.66
CA GLY A 59 -13.83 11.87 2.98
C GLY A 59 -13.30 13.16 3.59
N PHE A 60 -14.21 13.92 4.15
CA PHE A 60 -13.93 15.23 4.72
C PHE A 60 -13.43 15.17 6.17
N PHE A 61 -13.49 13.99 6.78
CA PHE A 61 -13.12 13.81 8.18
C PHE A 61 -11.69 13.30 8.30
N PRO A 62 -10.85 13.92 9.15
CA PRO A 62 -9.52 13.40 9.42
C PRO A 62 -9.62 12.05 10.13
N VAL A 63 -8.82 11.09 9.68
CA VAL A 63 -8.76 9.74 10.22
C VAL A 63 -7.32 9.44 10.63
N LYS A 64 -7.14 8.84 11.80
CA LYS A 64 -5.87 8.27 12.21
C LYS A 64 -5.84 6.81 11.76
N TRP A 65 -4.80 6.45 11.04
CA TRP A 65 -4.60 5.09 10.56
C TRP A 65 -3.34 4.52 11.17
N VAL A 66 -3.46 3.36 11.82
CA VAL A 66 -2.34 2.60 12.38
C VAL A 66 -2.25 1.27 11.65
N ALA A 67 -1.14 1.05 10.98
CA ALA A 67 -0.86 -0.20 10.26
C ALA A 67 0.38 -0.86 10.88
N ARG A 68 0.25 -2.16 11.19
CA ARG A 68 1.33 -2.96 11.79
C ARG A 68 1.89 -3.91 10.76
N HIS A 69 3.22 -3.97 10.65
CA HIS A 69 3.90 -4.96 9.82
C HIS A 69 3.89 -6.32 10.49
N THR A 70 3.38 -7.33 9.77
CA THR A 70 3.10 -8.67 10.31
C THR A 70 3.90 -9.77 9.63
N LYS A 71 4.42 -9.53 8.42
CA LYS A 71 5.26 -10.50 7.68
C LYS A 71 6.37 -9.79 6.93
N TYR A 72 7.54 -10.44 6.88
CA TYR A 72 8.69 -9.93 6.15
C TYR A 72 9.47 -11.12 5.57
N GLU A 73 9.42 -11.28 4.26
CA GLU A 73 10.06 -12.38 3.54
C GLU A 73 10.81 -11.83 2.31
N PRO A 74 11.97 -11.15 2.53
CA PRO A 74 12.70 -10.54 1.42
C PRO A 74 13.31 -11.59 0.50
N PRO A 75 13.44 -11.33 -0.80
CA PRO A 75 12.95 -10.12 -1.50
C PRO A 75 11.53 -10.31 -2.08
N ARG A 76 10.72 -11.17 -1.51
CA ARG A 76 9.48 -11.67 -2.09
C ARG A 76 8.22 -10.99 -1.56
N MET A 77 8.13 -10.70 -0.28
CA MET A 77 6.86 -10.25 0.29
C MET A 77 7.04 -9.57 1.65
N PHE A 78 6.19 -8.58 1.92
CA PHE A 78 5.93 -8.09 3.26
C PHE A 78 4.43 -7.75 3.39
N GLU A 79 3.96 -7.72 4.62
CA GLU A 79 2.52 -7.56 4.89
C GLU A 79 2.32 -6.55 6.01
N ASP A 80 1.27 -5.75 5.87
CA ASP A 80 0.77 -4.91 6.95
C ASP A 80 -0.73 -5.08 7.14
N VAL A 81 -1.19 -4.89 8.37
CA VAL A 81 -2.60 -4.95 8.73
C VAL A 81 -3.01 -3.71 9.50
N GLN A 82 -4.23 -3.25 9.26
CA GLN A 82 -4.79 -2.14 10.01
C GLN A 82 -5.08 -2.59 11.45
N ILE A 83 -4.52 -1.87 12.41
CA ILE A 83 -4.83 -2.02 13.84
C ILE A 83 -5.98 -1.07 14.21
N SER A 84 -5.94 0.13 13.66
CA SER A 84 -6.96 1.15 13.83
C SER A 84 -7.02 1.99 12.56
N GLY A 85 -8.22 2.37 12.13
CA GLY A 85 -8.33 3.15 10.91
C GLY A 85 -9.75 3.18 10.34
N PRO A 86 -9.89 3.66 9.10
CA PRO A 86 -11.20 3.90 8.49
C PRO A 86 -11.96 2.63 8.09
N PHE A 87 -11.24 1.54 7.82
CA PHE A 87 -11.88 0.27 7.42
C PHE A 87 -12.32 -0.54 8.64
N LYS A 88 -13.27 -1.43 8.43
CA LYS A 88 -13.60 -2.44 9.44
C LYS A 88 -12.45 -3.44 9.59
N SER A 89 -11.86 -3.84 8.46
CA SER A 89 -10.63 -4.63 8.41
C SER A 89 -9.83 -4.29 7.16
N TRP A 90 -8.51 -4.44 7.26
CA TRP A 90 -7.61 -4.20 6.13
C TRP A 90 -6.34 -5.01 6.33
N ARG A 91 -5.97 -5.79 5.30
CA ARG A 91 -4.71 -6.53 5.22
C ARG A 91 -4.12 -6.31 3.84
N HIS A 92 -2.87 -5.90 3.80
CA HIS A 92 -2.17 -5.57 2.57
C HIS A 92 -0.89 -6.39 2.44
N GLN A 93 -0.80 -7.17 1.38
CA GLN A 93 0.41 -7.90 1.01
C GLN A 93 1.07 -7.23 -0.19
N HIS A 94 2.35 -6.92 -0.03
CA HIS A 94 3.22 -6.42 -1.09
C HIS A 94 4.07 -7.58 -1.58
N ILE A 95 3.84 -8.02 -2.81
CA ILE A 95 4.44 -9.23 -3.36
C ILE A 95 5.33 -8.86 -4.54
N VAL A 96 6.56 -9.37 -4.53
CA VAL A 96 7.51 -9.19 -5.62
C VAL A 96 7.92 -10.57 -6.12
N LEU A 97 7.61 -10.86 -7.38
CA LEU A 97 7.91 -12.15 -8.00
C LEU A 97 8.89 -11.98 -9.16
N PRO A 98 9.76 -12.97 -9.39
CA PRO A 98 10.56 -12.98 -10.60
C PRO A 98 9.68 -13.02 -11.85
N HIS A 99 10.09 -12.30 -12.88
CA HIS A 99 9.42 -12.27 -14.18
C HIS A 99 10.49 -12.29 -15.26
N GLU A 100 10.16 -12.81 -16.45
CA GLU A 100 11.12 -12.87 -17.55
C GLU A 100 11.68 -11.50 -17.96
N SER A 101 10.90 -10.43 -17.76
CA SER A 101 11.31 -9.05 -18.04
C SER A 101 11.94 -8.35 -16.82
N GLY A 102 12.04 -9.02 -15.67
CA GLY A 102 12.58 -8.45 -14.43
C GLY A 102 11.79 -8.89 -13.20
N ALA A 103 10.76 -8.13 -12.82
CA ALA A 103 9.93 -8.45 -11.65
C ALA A 103 8.46 -8.12 -11.90
N LEU A 104 7.59 -8.87 -11.25
CA LEU A 104 6.17 -8.55 -11.12
C LEU A 104 5.94 -8.01 -9.71
N LEU A 105 5.53 -6.76 -9.61
CA LEU A 105 5.06 -6.17 -8.35
C LEU A 105 3.55 -6.35 -8.27
N ARG A 106 3.09 -6.97 -7.20
CA ARG A 106 1.67 -7.26 -6.97
C ARG A 106 1.27 -6.79 -5.58
N ASP A 107 0.28 -5.94 -5.52
CA ASP A 107 -0.37 -5.57 -4.27
C ASP A 107 -1.70 -6.31 -4.15
N GLU A 108 -1.88 -7.01 -3.04
CA GLU A 108 -3.13 -7.68 -2.70
C GLU A 108 -3.68 -7.10 -1.42
N ILE A 109 -4.91 -6.62 -1.49
CA ILE A 109 -5.59 -6.02 -0.35
C ILE A 109 -6.89 -6.77 -0.10
N GLU A 110 -7.02 -7.30 1.12
CA GLU A 110 -8.29 -7.82 1.62
C GLU A 110 -8.84 -6.82 2.61
N TYR A 111 -10.09 -6.40 2.41
CA TYR A 111 -10.68 -5.37 3.26
C TYR A 111 -12.18 -5.54 3.42
N GLU A 112 -12.68 -5.03 4.54
CA GLU A 112 -14.10 -4.79 4.74
C GLU A 112 -14.32 -3.29 4.81
N PRO A 113 -15.31 -2.76 4.05
CA PRO A 113 -15.60 -1.33 4.04
C PRO A 113 -15.93 -0.79 5.43
N PRO A 114 -15.80 0.53 5.62
CA PRO A 114 -16.24 1.16 6.88
C PRO A 114 -17.71 0.88 7.15
N LEU A 115 -18.06 0.73 8.43
CA LEU A 115 -19.46 0.48 8.83
C LEU A 115 -20.42 1.55 8.34
N SER A 116 -19.96 2.80 8.23
CA SER A 116 -20.74 3.92 7.70
C SER A 116 -21.17 3.75 6.23
N PHE A 117 -20.52 2.84 5.50
CA PHE A 117 -20.85 2.52 4.10
C PHE A 117 -21.63 1.22 3.95
N VAL A 118 -21.87 0.49 5.03
CA VAL A 118 -22.63 -0.76 5.01
C VAL A 118 -24.07 -0.44 4.57
N GLY A 119 -24.55 -1.14 3.53
CA GLY A 119 -25.87 -0.93 2.95
C GLY A 119 -25.92 0.09 1.81
N LYS A 120 -24.81 0.77 1.48
CA LYS A 120 -24.72 1.64 0.31
C LYS A 120 -24.12 0.87 -0.85
N ALA A 121 -24.92 0.63 -1.89
CA ALA A 121 -24.50 -0.15 -3.07
C ALA A 121 -23.32 0.47 -3.83
N VAL A 122 -23.11 1.79 -3.71
CA VAL A 122 -22.06 2.51 -4.42
C VAL A 122 -20.71 2.49 -3.69
N ALA A 123 -20.69 2.14 -2.41
CA ALA A 123 -19.46 2.18 -1.60
C ALA A 123 -18.34 1.28 -2.14
N PRO A 124 -18.60 0.02 -2.53
CA PRO A 124 -17.56 -0.84 -3.09
C PRO A 124 -16.95 -0.27 -4.37
N ILE A 125 -17.75 0.26 -5.26
CA ILE A 125 -17.32 0.86 -6.54
C ILE A 125 -16.45 2.09 -6.26
N PHE A 126 -16.88 2.93 -5.32
CA PHE A 126 -16.16 4.15 -4.93
C PHE A 126 -14.78 3.82 -4.33
N ILE A 127 -14.73 2.86 -3.41
CA ILE A 127 -13.48 2.44 -2.77
C ILE A 127 -12.55 1.82 -3.80
N GLU A 128 -13.02 0.92 -4.65
CA GLU A 128 -12.21 0.27 -5.67
C GLU A 128 -11.63 1.29 -6.66
N SER A 129 -12.43 2.28 -7.08
CA SER A 129 -11.96 3.35 -7.95
C SER A 129 -10.83 4.16 -7.31
N LYS A 130 -10.94 4.46 -6.03
CA LYS A 130 -9.90 5.17 -5.28
C LYS A 130 -8.64 4.34 -5.13
N LEU A 131 -8.77 3.06 -4.84
CA LEU A 131 -7.64 2.13 -4.74
C LEU A 131 -6.93 2.00 -6.09
N GLU A 132 -7.68 1.85 -7.17
CA GLU A 132 -7.13 1.75 -8.52
C GLU A 132 -6.27 2.97 -8.85
N LYS A 133 -6.78 4.16 -8.61
CA LYS A 133 -6.04 5.40 -8.86
C LYS A 133 -4.79 5.52 -7.99
N MET A 134 -4.91 5.20 -6.71
CA MET A 134 -3.80 5.27 -5.76
C MET A 134 -2.68 4.30 -6.13
N PHE A 135 -3.02 3.04 -6.40
CA PHE A 135 -2.01 2.02 -6.72
C PHE A 135 -1.43 2.19 -8.12
N ALA A 136 -2.17 2.74 -9.07
CA ALA A 136 -1.60 3.13 -10.36
C ALA A 136 -0.47 4.14 -10.17
N TYR A 137 -0.68 5.14 -9.32
CA TYR A 137 0.36 6.12 -8.96
C TYR A 137 1.56 5.46 -8.26
N ARG A 138 1.29 4.67 -7.24
CA ARG A 138 2.34 4.00 -6.45
C ARG A 138 3.21 3.08 -7.31
N HIS A 139 2.58 2.31 -8.18
CA HIS A 139 3.29 1.42 -9.09
C HIS A 139 4.17 2.19 -10.07
N GLU A 140 3.68 3.30 -10.59
CA GLU A 140 4.45 4.11 -11.52
C GLU A 140 5.66 4.78 -10.84
N VAL A 141 5.50 5.27 -9.62
CA VAL A 141 6.61 5.80 -8.82
C VAL A 141 7.66 4.73 -8.58
N THR A 142 7.24 3.54 -8.18
CA THR A 142 8.13 2.40 -7.93
C THR A 142 8.87 2.01 -9.21
N ARG A 143 8.13 1.88 -10.31
CA ARG A 143 8.71 1.52 -11.62
C ARG A 143 9.78 2.52 -12.04
N LYS A 144 9.49 3.81 -11.98
CA LYS A 144 10.44 4.87 -12.38
C LYS A 144 11.71 4.82 -11.55
N TRP A 145 11.60 4.64 -10.25
CA TRP A 145 12.77 4.54 -9.38
C TRP A 145 13.59 3.29 -9.69
N CYS A 146 12.93 2.16 -9.85
CA CYS A 146 13.61 0.88 -10.07
C CYS A 146 14.28 0.80 -11.45
N GLU A 147 13.68 1.39 -12.47
CA GLU A 147 14.21 1.38 -13.85
C GLU A 147 15.19 2.50 -14.14
N ALA A 148 15.35 3.45 -13.22
CA ALA A 148 16.36 4.51 -13.32
C ALA A 148 17.75 3.92 -13.03
N LEU A 149 18.73 4.29 -13.83
CA LEU A 149 20.14 3.87 -13.67
C LEU A 149 20.95 4.91 -12.90
#